data_72150658485f95bef990add3871d843d
#
_entry.id   72150658485f95bef990add3871d843d
#
_cell.length_a   1.000
_cell.length_b   1.000
_cell.length_c   1.000
_cell.angle_alpha   90.00
_cell.angle_beta   90.00
_cell.angle_gamma   90.00
#
_symmetry.space_group_name_H-M   'P 1'
#
loop_
_entity.id
_entity.type
_entity.pdbx_description
1 polymer ?
#
loop_
_entity_poly.entity_id
_entity_poly.type
_entity_poly.pdbx_seq_one_letter_code
_entity_poly.pdbx_strand_id
1 'polypeptide(L)'
;MNKLGRVLACTTLAATLTMTGLTGCGSTLDGTKTVATVGKDEITAGTVNMMLRMTQAQMMSYYSMFGTSTTGMWENKGDDGKTYAESTKEDIMDQLHNLVLLEQHAKDYDVTITDEEQKELKAAAEKFMTDNDAETIAKLAVTQSDIEKLLELYSYQTKMYDPMTADVDTNV
;
A
#
# COMPACT_ATOMS: atom_id res chain seq x y z
N MET A 1 12.69 -30.36 -6.84
CA MET A 1 13.16 -28.97 -6.98
C MET A 1 12.00 -28.09 -6.57
N ASN A 2 12.08 -27.47 -5.39
CA ASN A 2 10.98 -26.78 -4.74
C ASN A 2 10.52 -25.56 -5.54
N LYS A 3 9.20 -25.37 -5.65
CA LYS A 3 8.58 -24.22 -6.35
C LYS A 3 9.08 -22.87 -5.82
N LEU A 4 9.44 -22.80 -4.54
CA LEU A 4 10.03 -21.62 -3.90
C LEU A 4 11.37 -21.18 -4.54
N GLY A 5 12.18 -22.09 -5.08
CA GLY A 5 13.46 -21.76 -5.68
C GLY A 5 13.38 -21.12 -7.07
N ARG A 6 12.19 -21.07 -7.68
CA ARG A 6 11.97 -20.49 -9.02
C ARG A 6 11.51 -19.03 -9.00
N VAL A 7 11.01 -18.55 -7.86
CA VAL A 7 10.49 -17.19 -7.73
C VAL A 7 11.58 -16.15 -7.47
N LEU A 8 12.77 -16.59 -7.02
CA LEU A 8 13.89 -15.69 -6.68
C LEU A 8 14.85 -15.34 -7.84
N ALA A 9 14.60 -15.81 -9.03
CA ALA A 9 15.47 -15.52 -10.16
C ALA A 9 14.70 -14.69 -11.22
N CYS A 10 15.10 -13.46 -11.33
CA CYS A 10 14.76 -12.47 -12.35
C CYS A 10 13.72 -11.43 -11.98
N THR A 11 14.14 -10.41 -11.26
CA THR A 11 13.74 -9.06 -11.61
C THR A 11 14.81 -8.08 -11.13
N THR A 12 15.68 -7.68 -12.03
CA THR A 12 16.42 -6.42 -11.89
C THR A 12 15.40 -5.30 -11.98
N LEU A 13 14.93 -4.87 -10.82
CA LEU A 13 13.98 -3.78 -10.68
C LEU A 13 14.73 -2.47 -10.93
N ALA A 14 14.59 -1.92 -12.12
CA ALA A 14 14.90 -0.53 -12.35
C ALA A 14 13.75 0.32 -11.77
N ALA A 15 13.64 0.37 -10.44
CA ALA A 15 12.81 1.35 -9.77
C ALA A 15 13.53 2.69 -9.85
N THR A 16 13.31 3.44 -10.91
CA THR A 16 13.67 4.86 -10.93
C THR A 16 12.66 5.58 -10.06
N LEU A 17 12.92 5.60 -8.75
CA LEU A 17 12.24 6.43 -7.79
C LEU A 17 12.59 7.90 -8.08
N THR A 18 11.90 8.51 -9.01
CA THR A 18 11.89 9.97 -9.12
C THR A 18 10.97 10.51 -8.02
N MET A 19 11.47 10.54 -6.79
CA MET A 19 10.83 11.25 -5.68
C MET A 19 10.97 12.75 -5.89
N THR A 20 10.36 13.29 -6.93
CA THR A 20 10.24 14.73 -7.11
C THR A 20 8.98 15.21 -6.39
N GLY A 21 9.18 15.71 -5.17
CA GLY A 21 8.32 16.78 -4.65
C GLY A 21 7.06 16.39 -3.88
N LEU A 22 7.16 15.54 -2.85
CA LEU A 22 6.15 15.53 -1.78
C LEU A 22 6.41 16.61 -0.71
N THR A 23 7.33 17.55 -0.97
CA THR A 23 7.60 18.71 -0.13
C THR A 23 7.11 19.96 -0.85
N GLY A 24 5.79 20.11 -0.98
CA GLY A 24 5.19 21.29 -1.55
C GLY A 24 4.35 22.02 -0.51
N CYS A 25 4.87 23.05 0.14
CA CYS A 25 4.03 24.09 0.72
C CYS A 25 3.13 24.65 -0.39
N GLY A 26 1.83 24.32 -0.40
CA GLY A 26 0.82 25.01 -1.18
C GLY A 26 0.39 24.41 -2.50
N SER A 27 0.92 23.27 -2.96
CA SER A 27 0.36 22.55 -4.12
C SER A 27 -0.51 21.38 -3.66
N THR A 28 -1.71 21.26 -4.22
CA THR A 28 -2.53 20.06 -4.05
C THR A 28 -1.81 18.87 -4.70
N LEU A 29 -1.72 17.76 -3.99
CA LEU A 29 -1.16 16.52 -4.54
C LEU A 29 -2.02 16.05 -5.72
N ASP A 30 -1.38 15.84 -6.87
CA ASP A 30 -2.02 15.17 -8.00
C ASP A 30 -1.94 13.65 -7.78
N GLY A 31 -3.01 13.11 -7.21
CA GLY A 31 -3.08 11.70 -6.84
C GLY A 31 -3.10 10.73 -8.02
N THR A 32 -3.39 11.22 -9.24
CA THR A 32 -3.45 10.38 -10.45
C THR A 32 -2.07 10.06 -11.04
N LYS A 33 -1.01 10.72 -10.55
CA LYS A 33 0.33 10.49 -11.07
C LYS A 33 0.90 9.16 -10.61
N THR A 34 1.47 8.43 -11.55
CA THR A 34 2.28 7.24 -11.28
C THR A 34 3.56 7.65 -10.57
N VAL A 35 3.81 7.05 -9.39
CA VAL A 35 5.03 7.28 -8.59
C VAL A 35 5.97 6.09 -8.60
N ALA A 36 5.47 4.91 -8.93
CA ALA A 36 6.27 3.70 -9.13
C ALA A 36 5.54 2.73 -10.07
N THR A 37 6.30 1.76 -10.60
CA THR A 37 5.76 0.63 -11.38
C THR A 37 6.36 -0.67 -10.88
N VAL A 38 5.55 -1.72 -10.82
CA VAL A 38 5.96 -3.08 -10.49
C VAL A 38 5.61 -3.96 -11.69
N GLY A 39 6.61 -4.31 -12.50
CA GLY A 39 6.33 -4.92 -13.80
C GLY A 39 5.54 -3.97 -14.71
N LYS A 40 4.29 -4.34 -15.02
CA LYS A 40 3.34 -3.54 -15.82
C LYS A 40 2.36 -2.71 -14.99
N ASP A 41 2.29 -2.96 -13.68
CA ASP A 41 1.29 -2.36 -12.80
C ASP A 41 1.81 -1.07 -12.20
N GLU A 42 0.99 -0.02 -12.25
CA GLU A 42 1.32 1.32 -11.80
C GLU A 42 0.84 1.52 -10.36
N ILE A 43 1.68 2.20 -9.57
CA ILE A 43 1.32 2.70 -8.23
C ILE A 43 1.15 4.20 -8.33
N THR A 44 -0.03 4.69 -7.98
CA THR A 44 -0.37 6.11 -8.04
C THR A 44 0.03 6.84 -6.76
N ALA A 45 0.23 8.16 -6.86
CA ALA A 45 0.45 9.01 -5.70
C ALA A 45 -0.74 8.99 -4.73
N GLY A 46 -1.98 8.84 -5.23
CA GLY A 46 -3.19 8.70 -4.43
C GLY A 46 -3.15 7.46 -3.56
N THR A 47 -2.82 6.30 -4.13
CA THR A 47 -2.70 5.03 -3.39
C THR A 47 -1.65 5.14 -2.27
N VAL A 48 -0.47 5.70 -2.57
CA VAL A 48 0.59 5.90 -1.56
C VAL A 48 0.13 6.86 -0.46
N ASN A 49 -0.49 7.99 -0.84
CA ASN A 49 -0.98 8.96 0.13
C ASN A 49 -2.09 8.40 1.03
N MET A 50 -3.00 7.58 0.46
CA MET A 50 -4.03 6.89 1.25
C MET A 50 -3.40 6.01 2.33
N MET A 51 -2.44 5.17 1.99
CA MET A 51 -1.76 4.31 2.96
C MET A 51 -0.99 5.12 4.00
N LEU A 52 -0.30 6.19 3.60
CA LEU A 52 0.37 7.11 4.53
C LEU A 52 -0.61 7.72 5.53
N ARG A 53 -1.78 8.18 5.07
CA ARG A 53 -2.79 8.77 5.95
C ARG A 53 -3.43 7.73 6.88
N MET A 54 -3.67 6.52 6.41
CA MET A 54 -4.15 5.42 7.26
C MET A 54 -3.12 5.08 8.35
N THR A 55 -1.86 4.93 7.99
CA THR A 55 -0.77 4.68 8.94
C THR A 55 -0.65 5.82 9.96
N GLN A 56 -0.71 7.07 9.49
CA GLN A 56 -0.69 8.24 10.35
C GLN A 56 -1.85 8.22 11.35
N ALA A 57 -3.07 7.94 10.90
CA ALA A 57 -4.25 7.88 11.77
C ALA A 57 -4.14 6.76 12.81
N GLN A 58 -3.68 5.58 12.41
CA GLN A 58 -3.46 4.46 13.32
C GLN A 58 -2.43 4.79 14.39
N MET A 59 -1.30 5.37 14.01
CA MET A 59 -0.24 5.77 14.94
C MET A 59 -0.73 6.84 15.93
N MET A 60 -1.43 7.86 15.42
CA MET A 60 -1.99 8.91 16.28
C MET A 60 -3.00 8.32 17.26
N SER A 61 -3.86 7.41 16.82
CA SER A 61 -4.81 6.71 17.69
C SER A 61 -4.08 5.90 18.77
N TYR A 62 -3.06 5.13 18.39
CA TYR A 62 -2.27 4.32 19.31
C TYR A 62 -1.59 5.19 20.38
N TYR A 63 -0.87 6.24 20.00
CA TYR A 63 -0.20 7.12 20.96
C TYR A 63 -1.17 7.90 21.84
N SER A 64 -2.34 8.29 21.31
CA SER A 64 -3.34 8.98 22.13
C SER A 64 -3.89 8.11 23.26
N MET A 65 -3.98 6.79 23.05
CA MET A 65 -4.39 5.84 24.11
C MET A 65 -3.42 5.84 25.30
N PHE A 66 -2.15 6.18 25.09
CA PHE A 66 -1.13 6.26 26.14
C PHE A 66 -0.89 7.71 26.61
N GLY A 67 -1.71 8.66 26.20
CA GLY A 67 -1.56 10.08 26.56
C GLY A 67 -0.30 10.75 26.00
N THR A 68 0.31 10.16 24.98
CA THR A 68 1.56 10.65 24.37
C THR A 68 1.24 11.57 23.19
N SER A 69 1.88 12.75 23.17
CA SER A 69 1.78 13.67 22.03
C SER A 69 2.53 13.13 20.82
N THR A 70 1.92 13.23 19.66
CA THR A 70 2.56 12.91 18.36
C THR A 70 3.15 14.12 17.65
N THR A 71 3.12 15.29 18.33
CA THR A 71 3.67 16.55 17.77
C THR A 71 5.17 16.40 17.52
N GLY A 72 5.61 16.69 16.30
CA GLY A 72 7.02 16.58 15.90
C GLY A 72 7.56 15.16 15.71
N MET A 73 6.74 14.14 15.95
CA MET A 73 7.17 12.72 15.82
C MET A 73 7.68 12.42 14.41
N TRP A 74 7.03 12.97 13.41
CA TRP A 74 7.33 12.70 11.99
C TRP A 74 8.69 13.26 11.54
N GLU A 75 9.18 14.31 12.21
CA GLU A 75 10.45 14.97 11.95
C GLU A 75 11.60 14.36 12.74
N ASN A 76 11.31 13.50 13.72
CA ASN A 76 12.35 12.81 14.50
C ASN A 76 13.17 11.90 13.60
N LYS A 77 14.48 11.94 13.78
CA LYS A 77 15.42 11.11 13.01
C LYS A 77 15.78 9.84 13.78
N GLY A 78 15.82 8.74 13.03
CA GLY A 78 16.39 7.48 13.50
C GLY A 78 17.92 7.46 13.47
N ASP A 79 18.50 6.34 13.85
CA ASP A 79 19.95 6.11 13.86
C ASP A 79 20.57 6.12 12.45
N ASP A 80 19.76 5.86 11.41
CA ASP A 80 20.11 5.94 10.00
C ASP A 80 20.11 7.37 9.43
N GLY A 81 19.70 8.35 10.24
CA GLY A 81 19.60 9.76 9.88
C GLY A 81 18.35 10.15 9.10
N LYS A 82 17.49 9.17 8.75
CA LYS A 82 16.20 9.44 8.12
C LYS A 82 15.17 9.90 9.16
N THR A 83 14.25 10.76 8.74
CA THR A 83 13.09 11.09 9.56
C THR A 83 12.11 9.92 9.61
N TYR A 84 11.29 9.86 10.66
CA TYR A 84 10.24 8.86 10.75
C TYR A 84 9.27 8.92 9.55
N ALA A 85 8.99 10.12 9.03
CA ALA A 85 8.20 10.31 7.82
C ALA A 85 8.86 9.69 6.57
N GLU A 86 10.18 9.80 6.43
CA GLU A 86 10.93 9.20 5.31
C GLU A 86 10.91 7.68 5.39
N SER A 87 11.23 7.09 6.56
CA SER A 87 11.18 5.65 6.76
C SER A 87 9.77 5.07 6.54
N THR A 88 8.73 5.75 7.05
CA THR A 88 7.33 5.32 6.82
C THR A 88 6.96 5.32 5.34
N LYS A 89 7.45 6.28 4.55
CA LYS A 89 7.22 6.28 3.09
C LYS A 89 7.89 5.10 2.40
N GLU A 90 9.13 4.78 2.78
CA GLU A 90 9.84 3.63 2.26
C GLU A 90 9.10 2.33 2.59
N ASP A 91 8.71 2.14 3.86
CA ASP A 91 7.96 0.96 4.30
C ASP A 91 6.65 0.77 3.52
N ILE A 92 5.92 1.87 3.26
CA ILE A 92 4.69 1.82 2.47
C ILE A 92 4.96 1.48 1.01
N MET A 93 6.03 2.01 0.42
CA MET A 93 6.41 1.66 -0.94
C MET A 93 6.79 0.19 -1.06
N ASP A 94 7.54 -0.36 -0.10
CA ASP A 94 7.90 -1.77 -0.03
C ASP A 94 6.65 -2.65 0.19
N GLN A 95 5.73 -2.21 1.04
CA GLN A 95 4.46 -2.91 1.25
C GLN A 95 3.62 -2.95 -0.05
N LEU A 96 3.45 -1.84 -0.74
CA LEU A 96 2.73 -1.78 -2.01
C LEU A 96 3.39 -2.64 -3.08
N HIS A 97 4.73 -2.59 -3.17
CA HIS A 97 5.49 -3.46 -4.06
C HIS A 97 5.17 -4.95 -3.80
N ASN A 98 5.23 -5.36 -2.54
CA ASN A 98 4.94 -6.75 -2.16
C ASN A 98 3.48 -7.14 -2.46
N LEU A 99 2.52 -6.25 -2.20
CA LEU A 99 1.11 -6.48 -2.51
C LEU A 99 0.88 -6.69 -4.01
N VAL A 100 1.51 -5.87 -4.86
CA VAL A 100 1.42 -6.01 -6.32
C VAL A 100 2.08 -7.32 -6.79
N LEU A 101 3.21 -7.71 -6.20
CA LEU A 101 3.82 -9.01 -6.50
C LEU A 101 2.91 -10.19 -6.13
N LEU A 102 2.24 -10.12 -4.97
CA LEU A 102 1.26 -11.15 -4.58
C LEU A 102 0.14 -11.28 -5.63
N GLU A 103 -0.41 -10.17 -6.08
CA GLU A 103 -1.43 -10.16 -7.14
C GLU A 103 -0.89 -10.76 -8.44
N GLN A 104 0.30 -10.36 -8.89
CA GLN A 104 0.90 -10.85 -10.14
C GLN A 104 1.15 -12.36 -10.11
N HIS A 105 1.42 -12.92 -8.92
CA HIS A 105 1.70 -14.34 -8.71
C HIS A 105 0.50 -15.14 -8.18
N ALA A 106 -0.67 -14.50 -8.00
CA ALA A 106 -1.85 -15.18 -7.44
C ALA A 106 -2.25 -16.42 -8.25
N LYS A 107 -2.16 -16.34 -9.58
CA LYS A 107 -2.47 -17.46 -10.48
C LYS A 107 -1.54 -18.66 -10.34
N ASP A 108 -0.30 -18.46 -9.87
CA ASP A 108 0.65 -19.54 -9.63
C ASP A 108 0.22 -20.42 -8.44
N TYR A 109 -0.70 -19.93 -7.64
CA TYR A 109 -1.28 -20.57 -6.46
C TYR A 109 -2.78 -20.88 -6.62
N ASP A 110 -3.31 -20.79 -7.84
CA ASP A 110 -4.73 -20.97 -8.13
C ASP A 110 -5.65 -19.99 -7.37
N VAL A 111 -5.12 -18.83 -7.00
CA VAL A 111 -5.87 -17.75 -6.30
C VAL A 111 -6.41 -16.76 -7.33
N THR A 112 -7.70 -16.46 -7.23
CA THR A 112 -8.39 -15.46 -8.05
C THR A 112 -9.40 -14.69 -7.21
N ILE A 113 -9.73 -13.47 -7.65
CA ILE A 113 -10.89 -12.73 -7.17
C ILE A 113 -12.04 -13.04 -8.14
N THR A 114 -13.16 -13.49 -7.59
CA THR A 114 -14.36 -13.82 -8.37
C THR A 114 -15.08 -12.56 -8.84
N ASP A 115 -15.96 -12.70 -9.85
CA ASP A 115 -16.79 -11.57 -10.32
C ASP A 115 -17.69 -11.00 -9.22
N GLU A 116 -18.12 -11.80 -8.25
CA GLU A 116 -18.93 -11.36 -7.13
C GLU A 116 -18.09 -10.56 -6.13
N GLU A 117 -16.92 -11.06 -5.76
CA GLU A 117 -15.96 -10.32 -4.93
C GLU A 117 -15.56 -9.00 -5.58
N GLN A 118 -15.32 -8.98 -6.90
CA GLN A 118 -15.00 -7.74 -7.61
C GLN A 118 -16.12 -6.70 -7.53
N LYS A 119 -17.39 -7.14 -7.59
CA LYS A 119 -18.54 -6.24 -7.38
C LYS A 119 -18.60 -5.69 -5.97
N GLU A 120 -18.29 -6.51 -4.97
CA GLU A 120 -18.23 -6.09 -3.57
C GLU A 120 -17.13 -5.07 -3.34
N LEU A 121 -15.92 -5.29 -3.89
CA LEU A 121 -14.80 -4.36 -3.80
C LEU A 121 -15.17 -3.01 -4.42
N LYS A 122 -15.80 -3.03 -5.59
CA LYS A 122 -16.27 -1.83 -6.27
C LYS A 122 -17.32 -1.08 -5.44
N ALA A 123 -18.31 -1.80 -4.90
CA ALA A 123 -19.34 -1.20 -4.05
C ALA A 123 -18.74 -0.61 -2.75
N ALA A 124 -17.72 -1.27 -2.18
CA ALA A 124 -17.01 -0.77 -1.01
C ALA A 124 -16.23 0.52 -1.32
N ALA A 125 -15.57 0.58 -2.47
CA ALA A 125 -14.87 1.78 -2.92
C ALA A 125 -15.84 2.94 -3.20
N GLU A 126 -16.96 2.67 -3.88
CA GLU A 126 -18.02 3.68 -4.11
C GLU A 126 -18.58 4.20 -2.77
N LYS A 127 -18.85 3.29 -1.83
CA LYS A 127 -19.31 3.66 -0.49
C LYS A 127 -18.28 4.53 0.23
N PHE A 128 -17.00 4.22 0.16
CA PHE A 128 -15.94 5.05 0.73
C PHE A 128 -15.96 6.47 0.16
N MET A 129 -16.10 6.61 -1.17
CA MET A 129 -16.16 7.91 -1.83
C MET A 129 -17.40 8.73 -1.44
N THR A 130 -18.52 8.06 -1.14
CA THR A 130 -19.79 8.73 -0.77
C THR A 130 -19.91 9.03 0.72
N ASP A 131 -19.32 8.21 1.57
CA ASP A 131 -19.35 8.39 3.03
C ASP A 131 -18.39 9.48 3.53
N ASN A 132 -17.40 9.83 2.73
CA ASN A 132 -16.43 10.86 3.07
C ASN A 132 -16.75 12.18 2.33
N ASP A 133 -16.56 13.31 3.02
CA ASP A 133 -16.78 14.61 2.41
C ASP A 133 -15.72 14.94 1.35
N ALA A 134 -16.06 15.88 0.45
CA ALA A 134 -15.19 16.27 -0.66
C ALA A 134 -13.83 16.83 -0.20
N GLU A 135 -13.77 17.46 0.96
CA GLU A 135 -12.51 17.99 1.51
C GLU A 135 -11.60 16.86 1.95
N THR A 136 -12.15 15.84 2.60
CA THR A 136 -11.42 14.62 2.99
C THR A 136 -10.89 13.89 1.77
N ILE A 137 -11.71 13.65 0.76
CA ILE A 137 -11.29 13.00 -0.49
C ILE A 137 -10.19 13.82 -1.20
N ALA A 138 -10.34 15.14 -1.25
CA ALA A 138 -9.31 16.01 -1.84
C ALA A 138 -7.97 15.95 -1.08
N LYS A 139 -7.99 15.85 0.25
CA LYS A 139 -6.78 15.67 1.08
C LYS A 139 -6.13 14.31 0.88
N LEU A 140 -6.94 13.28 0.68
CA LEU A 140 -6.45 11.94 0.36
C LEU A 140 -5.89 11.88 -1.07
N ALA A 141 -6.36 12.75 -1.96
CA ALA A 141 -6.02 12.81 -3.37
C ALA A 141 -6.24 11.46 -4.10
N VAL A 142 -7.28 10.72 -3.71
CA VAL A 142 -7.61 9.39 -4.25
C VAL A 142 -8.78 9.46 -5.22
N THR A 143 -8.75 8.54 -6.18
CA THR A 143 -9.90 8.19 -7.01
C THR A 143 -10.59 6.94 -6.47
N GLN A 144 -11.80 6.67 -6.94
CA GLN A 144 -12.48 5.40 -6.64
C GLN A 144 -11.63 4.21 -7.09
N SER A 145 -10.96 4.32 -8.24
CA SER A 145 -10.09 3.27 -8.77
C SER A 145 -8.89 2.98 -7.87
N ASP A 146 -8.32 3.99 -7.21
CA ASP A 146 -7.22 3.78 -6.25
C ASP A 146 -7.71 2.97 -5.04
N ILE A 147 -8.92 3.26 -4.56
CA ILE A 147 -9.53 2.52 -3.44
C ILE A 147 -9.88 1.08 -3.87
N GLU A 148 -10.50 0.89 -5.05
CA GLU A 148 -10.78 -0.45 -5.60
C GLU A 148 -9.48 -1.27 -5.68
N LYS A 149 -8.43 -0.69 -6.26
CA LYS A 149 -7.14 -1.36 -6.41
C LYS A 149 -6.52 -1.74 -5.06
N LEU A 150 -6.56 -0.85 -4.09
CA LEU A 150 -6.02 -1.12 -2.76
C LEU A 150 -6.79 -2.25 -2.05
N LEU A 151 -8.12 -2.25 -2.14
CA LEU A 151 -8.96 -3.32 -1.60
C LEU A 151 -8.68 -4.66 -2.30
N GLU A 152 -8.49 -4.65 -3.62
CA GLU A 152 -8.11 -5.82 -4.40
C GLU A 152 -6.77 -6.41 -3.94
N LEU A 153 -5.75 -5.56 -3.78
CA LEU A 153 -4.43 -5.97 -3.31
C LEU A 153 -4.47 -6.63 -1.92
N TYR A 154 -5.24 -6.06 -0.99
CA TYR A 154 -5.43 -6.66 0.34
C TYR A 154 -6.24 -7.96 0.29
N SER A 155 -7.17 -8.08 -0.65
CA SER A 155 -7.90 -9.34 -0.87
C SER A 155 -6.97 -10.44 -1.37
N TYR A 156 -6.06 -10.11 -2.30
CA TYR A 156 -5.03 -11.06 -2.73
C TYR A 156 -4.08 -11.43 -1.58
N GLN A 157 -3.64 -10.48 -0.77
CA GLN A 157 -2.80 -10.75 0.39
C GLN A 157 -3.46 -11.76 1.33
N THR A 158 -4.75 -11.57 1.61
CA THR A 158 -5.51 -12.48 2.49
C THR A 158 -5.66 -13.85 1.87
N LYS A 159 -6.03 -13.94 0.59
CA LYS A 159 -6.26 -15.21 -0.12
C LYS A 159 -4.97 -16.00 -0.39
N MET A 160 -3.85 -15.30 -0.54
CA MET A 160 -2.54 -15.91 -0.79
C MET A 160 -1.89 -16.49 0.46
N TYR A 161 -2.34 -16.09 1.66
CA TYR A 161 -1.71 -16.50 2.91
C TYR A 161 -1.66 -18.03 3.07
N ASP A 162 -2.81 -18.69 2.99
CA ASP A 162 -2.91 -20.15 3.20
C ASP A 162 -2.13 -20.95 2.15
N PRO A 163 -2.30 -20.72 0.82
CA PRO A 163 -1.59 -21.50 -0.16
C PRO A 163 -0.07 -21.25 -0.16
N MET A 164 0.39 -20.05 0.23
CA MET A 164 1.83 -19.75 0.34
C MET A 164 2.46 -20.38 1.58
N THR A 165 1.70 -20.59 2.64
CA THR A 165 2.19 -21.16 3.90
C THR A 165 1.92 -22.66 4.07
N ALA A 166 1.24 -23.29 3.12
CA ALA A 166 0.84 -24.69 3.20
C ALA A 166 2.00 -25.69 3.40
N ASP A 167 3.19 -25.35 2.92
CA ASP A 167 4.39 -26.18 3.03
C ASP A 167 5.31 -25.79 4.21
N VAL A 168 4.87 -24.86 5.05
CA VAL A 168 5.66 -24.41 6.21
C VAL A 168 5.46 -25.39 7.36
N ASP A 169 6.56 -26.05 7.80
CA ASP A 169 6.54 -26.91 8.98
C ASP A 169 6.40 -26.05 10.24
N THR A 170 5.26 -26.18 10.90
CA THR A 170 4.95 -25.45 12.15
C THR A 170 5.25 -26.27 13.41
N ASN A 171 5.81 -27.46 13.29
CA ASN A 171 6.21 -28.30 14.41
C ASN A 171 7.58 -27.83 14.94
N VAL A 172 7.59 -26.87 15.86
CA VAL A 172 8.77 -26.42 16.61
C VAL A 172 8.69 -26.89 18.03
#